data_7345be727e09aaf7e31856ee76209991
#
_entry.id   7345be727e09aaf7e31856ee76209991
#
_cell.length_a   1.000
_cell.length_b   1.000
_cell.length_c   1.000
_cell.angle_alpha   90.00
_cell.angle_beta   90.00
_cell.angle_gamma   90.00
#
_symmetry.space_group_name_H-M   'P 1'
#
loop_
_entity.id
_entity.type
_entity.pdbx_description
1 polymer ?
#
loop_
_entity_poly.entity_id
_entity_poly.type
_entity_poly.pdbx_seq_one_letter_code
_entity_poly.pdbx_strand_id
1 'polypeptide(L)'
;MREEWIAKHGDGRFGIIDDSQRPWISMGVTKRLAVITELLQKKKATYSETDETQRSFVIDLYTKMRETWEHSIEEVLFAGVVGRFRPNIATMKLRSACVEKADYEAVFAGMTRCSKFSGHDQSVGVPAELPKFDAIKADLDKLSQFVAAADGRRKTLEKEGKAFEEGPMAADIL
;
A
#
# COMPACT_ATOMS: atom_id res chain seq x y z
N MET A 1 5.79 17.93 12.90
CA MET A 1 6.53 18.51 11.75
C MET A 1 5.53 18.62 10.61
N ARG A 2 5.34 19.81 10.04
CA ARG A 2 4.45 20.02 8.90
C ARG A 2 5.24 19.67 7.65
N GLU A 3 4.76 18.70 6.85
CA GLU A 3 5.36 18.37 5.57
C GLU A 3 4.79 19.30 4.51
N GLU A 4 5.66 20.04 3.84
CA GLU A 4 5.30 20.97 2.76
C GLU A 4 5.82 20.40 1.44
N TRP A 5 4.95 20.40 0.42
CA TRP A 5 5.28 19.84 -0.90
C TRP A 5 5.35 20.94 -1.92
N ILE A 6 6.46 20.95 -2.66
CA ILE A 6 6.68 21.91 -3.74
C ILE A 6 6.28 21.24 -5.06
N ALA A 7 5.25 21.76 -5.71
CA ALA A 7 4.77 21.27 -6.99
C ALA A 7 5.27 22.13 -8.15
N LYS A 8 5.49 21.48 -9.32
CA LYS A 8 5.67 22.14 -10.61
C LYS A 8 4.32 22.11 -11.34
N HIS A 9 3.74 23.27 -11.59
CA HIS A 9 2.52 23.39 -12.39
C HIS A 9 2.84 23.45 -13.88
N GLY A 10 1.93 22.92 -14.71
CA GLY A 10 2.08 22.90 -16.17
C GLY A 10 2.12 24.29 -16.84
N ASP A 11 1.75 25.35 -16.12
CA ASP A 11 1.80 26.75 -16.52
C ASP A 11 3.15 27.44 -16.26
N GLY A 12 4.17 26.66 -15.86
CA GLY A 12 5.53 27.17 -15.63
C GLY A 12 5.78 27.79 -14.25
N ARG A 13 4.80 27.78 -13.34
CA ARG A 13 4.99 28.21 -11.94
C ARG A 13 5.76 27.16 -11.15
N PHE A 14 6.76 27.61 -10.39
CA PHE A 14 7.61 26.77 -9.55
C PHE A 14 7.51 27.19 -8.08
N GLY A 15 7.75 26.27 -7.18
CA GLY A 15 7.87 26.58 -5.75
C GLY A 15 6.53 26.85 -5.05
N ILE A 16 5.40 26.46 -5.66
CA ILE A 16 4.10 26.59 -5.03
C ILE A 16 3.90 25.40 -4.11
N ILE A 17 3.58 25.69 -2.84
CA ILE A 17 3.19 24.67 -1.86
C ILE A 17 1.75 24.26 -2.21
N ASP A 18 1.58 23.01 -2.66
CA ASP A 18 0.26 22.46 -2.95
C ASP A 18 -0.21 21.60 -1.75
N ASP A 19 -1.03 22.19 -0.90
CA ASP A 19 -1.66 21.49 0.22
C ASP A 19 -2.78 20.53 -0.23
N SER A 20 -3.22 20.62 -1.49
CA SER A 20 -4.39 19.86 -2.00
C SER A 20 -4.04 18.46 -2.50
N GLN A 21 -2.79 18.23 -2.91
CA GLN A 21 -2.37 16.93 -3.46
C GLN A 21 -1.11 16.42 -2.76
N ARG A 22 -1.31 15.51 -1.81
CA ARG A 22 -0.16 14.77 -1.27
C ARG A 22 0.43 13.87 -2.36
N PRO A 23 1.76 13.89 -2.57
CA PRO A 23 2.42 12.93 -3.46
C PRO A 23 2.11 11.49 -3.05
N TRP A 24 2.01 10.61 -4.03
CA TRP A 24 1.77 9.18 -3.84
C TRP A 24 2.66 8.55 -2.76
N ILE A 25 3.94 8.92 -2.75
CA ILE A 25 4.94 8.37 -1.81
C ILE A 25 4.60 8.65 -0.33
N SER A 26 3.91 9.74 -0.03
CA SER A 26 3.52 10.13 1.34
C SER A 26 2.12 9.66 1.76
N MET A 27 1.40 9.00 0.85
CA MET A 27 0.06 8.50 1.15
C MET A 27 0.15 7.22 1.98
N GLY A 28 -0.61 7.15 3.07
CA GLY A 28 -0.84 5.90 3.80
C GLY A 28 -1.68 4.90 2.99
N VAL A 29 -1.65 3.64 3.41
CA VAL A 29 -2.26 2.49 2.71
C VAL A 29 -3.71 2.73 2.33
N THR A 30 -4.54 3.24 3.24
CA THR A 30 -5.97 3.51 2.98
C THR A 30 -6.19 4.49 1.83
N LYS A 31 -5.38 5.56 1.77
CA LYS A 31 -5.47 6.56 0.69
C LYS A 31 -4.98 5.98 -0.63
N ARG A 32 -3.93 5.18 -0.61
CA ARG A 32 -3.41 4.49 -1.81
C ARG A 32 -4.47 3.56 -2.39
N LEU A 33 -5.15 2.76 -1.56
CA LEU A 33 -6.26 1.90 -2.00
C LEU A 33 -7.39 2.70 -2.62
N ALA A 34 -7.77 3.84 -2.04
CA ALA A 34 -8.80 4.71 -2.59
C ALA A 34 -8.42 5.25 -3.99
N VAL A 35 -7.17 5.72 -4.16
CA VAL A 35 -6.66 6.20 -5.46
C VAL A 35 -6.67 5.09 -6.50
N ILE A 36 -6.18 3.87 -6.17
CA ILE A 36 -6.16 2.74 -7.09
C ILE A 36 -7.59 2.36 -7.49
N THR A 37 -8.51 2.31 -6.53
CA THR A 37 -9.93 2.01 -6.76
C THR A 37 -10.54 3.04 -7.72
N GLU A 38 -10.30 4.33 -7.50
CA GLU A 38 -10.80 5.39 -8.37
C GLU A 38 -10.26 5.28 -9.79
N LEU A 39 -8.95 5.04 -9.95
CA LEU A 39 -8.31 4.84 -11.25
C LEU A 39 -8.94 3.67 -12.00
N LEU A 40 -9.15 2.54 -11.31
CA LEU A 40 -9.79 1.36 -11.90
C LEU A 40 -11.24 1.63 -12.30
N GLN A 41 -12.02 2.31 -11.46
CA GLN A 41 -13.40 2.67 -11.77
C GLN A 41 -13.53 3.58 -12.99
N LYS A 42 -12.66 4.59 -13.10
CA LYS A 42 -12.62 5.49 -14.27
C LYS A 42 -12.35 4.74 -15.58
N LYS A 43 -11.59 3.64 -15.52
CA LYS A 43 -11.25 2.82 -16.70
C LYS A 43 -12.31 1.77 -17.06
N LYS A 44 -13.26 1.47 -16.17
CA LYS A 44 -14.21 0.36 -16.32
C LYS A 44 -14.92 0.32 -17.67
N ALA A 45 -15.37 1.48 -18.17
CA ALA A 45 -16.15 1.57 -19.43
C ALA A 45 -15.26 1.53 -20.70
N THR A 46 -13.97 1.81 -20.60
CA THR A 46 -13.06 1.98 -21.73
C THR A 46 -11.93 0.96 -21.79
N TYR A 47 -11.84 0.08 -20.78
CA TYR A 47 -10.80 -0.92 -20.73
C TYR A 47 -11.11 -2.11 -21.65
N SER A 48 -10.12 -2.53 -22.41
CA SER A 48 -10.14 -3.77 -23.19
C SER A 48 -8.81 -4.48 -23.07
N GLU A 49 -8.84 -5.76 -22.71
CA GLU A 49 -7.64 -6.60 -22.63
C GLU A 49 -7.00 -6.92 -23.98
N THR A 50 -7.69 -6.64 -25.08
CA THR A 50 -7.17 -6.82 -26.44
C THR A 50 -6.56 -5.52 -27.02
N ASP A 51 -6.70 -4.41 -26.31
CA ASP A 51 -6.18 -3.11 -26.73
C ASP A 51 -4.81 -2.83 -26.07
N GLU A 52 -3.74 -3.03 -26.82
CA GLU A 52 -2.36 -2.78 -26.36
C GLU A 52 -2.10 -1.35 -25.87
N THR A 53 -2.91 -0.37 -26.27
CA THR A 53 -2.80 1.00 -25.74
C THR A 53 -3.11 1.08 -24.25
N GLN A 54 -3.76 0.08 -23.67
CA GLN A 54 -4.05 -0.01 -22.24
C GLN A 54 -2.85 -0.50 -21.42
N ARG A 55 -1.77 -0.97 -22.04
CA ARG A 55 -0.60 -1.54 -21.36
C ARG A 55 0.03 -0.58 -20.34
N SER A 56 0.21 0.68 -20.73
CA SER A 56 0.77 1.69 -19.82
C SER A 56 -0.08 1.91 -18.57
N PHE A 57 -1.41 1.88 -18.72
CA PHE A 57 -2.35 1.95 -17.59
C PHE A 57 -2.20 0.72 -16.68
N VAL A 58 -2.11 -0.48 -17.24
CA VAL A 58 -1.95 -1.72 -16.47
C VAL A 58 -0.63 -1.70 -15.69
N ILE A 59 0.46 -1.32 -16.35
CA ILE A 59 1.78 -1.20 -15.70
C ILE A 59 1.72 -0.21 -14.53
N ASP A 60 1.18 0.99 -14.73
CA ASP A 60 1.06 2.01 -13.69
C ASP A 60 0.20 1.50 -12.51
N LEU A 61 -0.93 0.87 -12.81
CA LEU A 61 -1.84 0.36 -11.79
C LEU A 61 -1.19 -0.75 -10.95
N TYR A 62 -0.54 -1.74 -11.59
CA TYR A 62 0.13 -2.83 -10.86
C TYR A 62 1.39 -2.36 -10.12
N THR A 63 2.08 -1.33 -10.63
CA THR A 63 3.17 -0.68 -9.89
C THR A 63 2.63 -0.05 -8.60
N LYS A 64 1.52 0.70 -8.68
CA LYS A 64 0.86 1.27 -7.50
C LYS A 64 0.36 0.22 -6.51
N MET A 65 -0.21 -0.89 -7.02
CA MET A 65 -0.62 -2.02 -6.16
C MET A 65 0.59 -2.64 -5.46
N ARG A 66 1.70 -2.88 -6.18
CA ARG A 66 2.94 -3.41 -5.61
C ARG A 66 3.48 -2.54 -4.48
N GLU A 67 3.63 -1.24 -4.75
CA GLU A 67 4.07 -0.27 -3.73
C GLU A 67 3.12 -0.21 -2.53
N THR A 68 1.82 -0.45 -2.74
CA THR A 68 0.84 -0.50 -1.66
C THR A 68 0.98 -1.78 -0.84
N TRP A 69 1.25 -2.94 -1.46
CA TRP A 69 1.61 -4.17 -0.76
C TRP A 69 2.84 -3.96 0.14
N GLU A 70 3.92 -3.41 -0.41
CA GLU A 70 5.14 -3.11 0.34
C GLU A 70 4.87 -2.16 1.51
N HIS A 71 4.10 -1.09 1.27
CA HIS A 71 3.78 -0.11 2.29
C HIS A 71 2.87 -0.68 3.39
N SER A 72 2.00 -1.63 3.04
CA SER A 72 1.12 -2.29 4.02
C SER A 72 1.89 -3.17 5.00
N ILE A 73 3.03 -3.74 4.61
CA ILE A 73 3.91 -4.46 5.53
C ILE A 73 4.42 -3.49 6.61
N GLU A 74 4.92 -2.32 6.22
CA GLU A 74 5.46 -1.34 7.15
C GLU A 74 4.38 -0.73 8.05
N GLU A 75 3.27 -0.26 7.43
CA GLU A 75 2.24 0.51 8.13
C GLU A 75 1.29 -0.39 8.94
N VAL A 76 0.94 -1.57 8.40
CA VAL A 76 -0.12 -2.40 8.96
C VAL A 76 0.44 -3.62 9.71
N LEU A 77 1.25 -4.49 9.09
CA LEU A 77 1.79 -5.68 9.75
C LEU A 77 2.78 -5.32 10.85
N PHE A 78 3.71 -4.43 10.56
CA PHE A 78 4.70 -3.96 11.54
C PHE A 78 4.21 -2.75 12.34
N ALA A 79 2.96 -2.34 12.18
CA ALA A 79 2.35 -1.22 12.89
C ALA A 79 3.18 0.09 12.82
N GLY A 80 4.02 0.24 11.81
CA GLY A 80 4.98 1.36 11.70
C GLY A 80 6.09 1.33 12.74
N VAL A 81 6.48 0.16 13.25
CA VAL A 81 7.67 -0.03 14.10
C VAL A 81 8.92 0.39 13.35
N VAL A 82 9.00 -0.01 12.08
CA VAL A 82 10.05 0.38 11.14
C VAL A 82 9.41 1.17 9.99
N GLY A 83 10.04 2.20 9.52
CA GLY A 83 9.60 2.96 8.35
C GLY A 83 10.79 3.37 7.49
N ARG A 84 10.65 3.29 6.16
CA ARG A 84 11.74 3.51 5.16
C ARG A 84 12.51 4.81 5.35
N PHE A 85 11.85 5.84 5.84
CA PHE A 85 12.45 7.19 5.98
C PHE A 85 12.59 7.64 7.43
N ARG A 86 12.51 6.69 8.38
CA ARG A 86 12.67 6.98 9.81
C ARG A 86 13.94 6.31 10.32
N PRO A 87 14.90 7.07 10.86
CA PRO A 87 16.12 6.49 11.40
C PRO A 87 15.87 5.70 12.71
N ASN A 88 14.76 5.96 13.40
CA ASN A 88 14.45 5.38 14.69
C ASN A 88 13.41 4.27 14.58
N ILE A 89 13.59 3.20 15.35
CA ILE A 89 12.62 2.13 15.55
C ILE A 89 11.63 2.57 16.62
N ALA A 90 10.33 2.47 16.32
CA ALA A 90 9.27 2.80 17.27
C ALA A 90 8.94 1.58 18.14
N THR A 91 9.78 1.29 19.15
CA THR A 91 9.73 0.09 19.98
C THR A 91 8.39 -0.10 20.69
N MET A 92 7.75 0.97 21.15
CA MET A 92 6.42 0.93 21.79
C MET A 92 5.31 0.40 20.87
N LYS A 93 5.52 0.44 19.55
CA LYS A 93 4.58 -0.10 18.57
C LYS A 93 4.70 -1.61 18.36
N LEU A 94 5.75 -2.24 18.88
CA LEU A 94 5.94 -3.70 18.80
C LEU A 94 4.73 -4.47 19.34
N ARG A 95 4.06 -3.94 20.37
CA ARG A 95 2.84 -4.55 20.96
C ARG A 95 1.70 -4.73 19.94
N SER A 96 1.70 -3.96 18.86
CA SER A 96 0.65 -3.99 17.83
C SER A 96 1.10 -4.68 16.54
N ALA A 97 2.36 -5.11 16.46
CA ALA A 97 2.90 -5.83 15.32
C ALA A 97 2.53 -7.32 15.42
N CYS A 98 1.97 -7.86 14.34
CA CYS A 98 1.63 -9.27 14.27
C CYS A 98 1.74 -9.75 12.82
N VAL A 99 2.47 -10.84 12.61
CA VAL A 99 2.62 -11.48 11.32
C VAL A 99 2.20 -12.93 11.43
N GLU A 100 1.20 -13.33 10.67
CA GLU A 100 0.72 -14.70 10.57
C GLU A 100 1.19 -15.35 9.27
N LYS A 101 1.13 -16.70 9.20
CA LYS A 101 1.45 -17.44 7.98
C LYS A 101 0.61 -16.99 6.79
N ALA A 102 -0.68 -16.76 7.01
CA ALA A 102 -1.60 -16.29 5.99
C ALA A 102 -1.20 -14.93 5.40
N ASP A 103 -0.60 -14.05 6.20
CA ASP A 103 -0.12 -12.73 5.74
C ASP A 103 1.06 -12.91 4.77
N TYR A 104 2.02 -13.76 5.12
CA TYR A 104 3.14 -14.08 4.24
C TYR A 104 2.64 -14.64 2.89
N GLU A 105 1.71 -15.60 2.94
CA GLU A 105 1.16 -16.22 1.73
C GLU A 105 0.43 -15.20 0.85
N ALA A 106 -0.39 -14.31 1.46
CA ALA A 106 -1.10 -13.24 0.75
C ALA A 106 -0.14 -12.23 0.11
N VAL A 107 0.85 -11.76 0.87
CA VAL A 107 1.87 -10.81 0.38
C VAL A 107 2.67 -11.43 -0.75
N PHE A 108 3.15 -12.67 -0.59
CA PHE A 108 3.93 -13.38 -1.61
C PHE A 108 3.14 -13.52 -2.91
N ALA A 109 1.89 -13.99 -2.83
CA ALA A 109 1.02 -14.14 -3.99
C ALA A 109 0.71 -12.78 -4.65
N GLY A 110 0.40 -11.75 -3.86
CA GLY A 110 0.11 -10.40 -4.34
C GLY A 110 1.32 -9.76 -5.02
N MET A 111 2.50 -9.84 -4.41
CA MET A 111 3.75 -9.32 -4.98
C MET A 111 4.14 -10.03 -6.27
N THR A 112 4.05 -11.37 -6.32
CA THR A 112 4.30 -12.16 -7.53
C THR A 112 3.35 -11.75 -8.66
N ARG A 113 2.07 -11.58 -8.34
CA ARG A 113 1.08 -11.14 -9.31
C ARG A 113 1.35 -9.74 -9.83
N CYS A 114 1.70 -8.81 -8.95
CA CYS A 114 2.04 -7.44 -9.34
C CYS A 114 3.32 -7.40 -10.20
N SER A 115 4.35 -8.16 -9.85
CA SER A 115 5.61 -8.21 -10.60
C SER A 115 5.40 -8.65 -12.05
N LYS A 116 4.45 -9.55 -12.31
CA LYS A 116 4.14 -9.99 -13.68
C LYS A 116 3.70 -8.85 -14.61
N PHE A 117 3.06 -7.80 -14.07
CA PHE A 117 2.48 -6.71 -14.85
C PHE A 117 3.13 -5.36 -14.60
N SER A 118 3.88 -5.19 -13.49
CA SER A 118 4.70 -3.99 -13.28
C SER A 118 5.96 -4.07 -14.15
N GLY A 119 6.42 -2.94 -14.68
CA GLY A 119 7.54 -2.89 -15.61
C GLY A 119 8.91 -3.38 -15.11
N HIS A 120 9.00 -3.92 -13.87
CA HIS A 120 10.26 -4.35 -13.26
C HIS A 120 10.81 -5.67 -13.80
N ASP A 121 9.97 -6.57 -14.32
CA ASP A 121 10.38 -7.91 -14.79
C ASP A 121 10.36 -8.04 -16.33
N GLN A 122 10.36 -6.94 -17.07
CA GLN A 122 10.40 -6.96 -18.53
C GLN A 122 11.82 -7.24 -19.08
N SER A 123 12.61 -8.05 -18.38
CA SER A 123 13.85 -8.58 -18.92
C SER A 123 13.57 -9.67 -19.97
N VAL A 124 13.67 -9.25 -21.24
CA VAL A 124 13.91 -10.14 -22.39
C VAL A 124 12.87 -11.27 -22.58
N GLY A 125 11.59 -10.92 -22.73
CA GLY A 125 10.56 -11.89 -23.08
C GLY A 125 9.35 -11.25 -23.77
N VAL A 126 8.51 -12.08 -24.36
CA VAL A 126 7.22 -11.62 -24.89
C VAL A 126 6.42 -11.03 -23.74
N PRO A 127 5.93 -9.77 -23.86
CA PRO A 127 5.13 -9.15 -22.82
C PRO A 127 3.93 -10.02 -22.48
N ALA A 128 3.62 -10.15 -21.18
CA ALA A 128 2.42 -10.87 -20.75
C ALA A 128 1.17 -10.27 -21.38
N GLU A 129 0.20 -11.12 -21.74
CA GLU A 129 -1.11 -10.67 -22.18
C GLU A 129 -1.75 -9.77 -21.12
N LEU A 130 -2.51 -8.75 -21.55
CA LEU A 130 -3.19 -7.86 -20.65
C LEU A 130 -4.22 -8.64 -19.82
N PRO A 131 -4.31 -8.41 -18.49
CA PRO A 131 -5.27 -9.09 -17.64
C PRO A 131 -6.68 -8.59 -17.94
N LYS A 132 -7.68 -9.47 -17.82
CA LYS A 132 -9.10 -9.07 -17.88
C LYS A 132 -9.43 -8.09 -16.76
N PHE A 133 -10.38 -7.18 -16.99
CA PHE A 133 -10.80 -6.20 -15.99
C PHE A 133 -11.16 -6.82 -14.63
N ASP A 134 -11.95 -7.92 -14.67
CA ASP A 134 -12.35 -8.62 -13.44
C ASP A 134 -11.16 -9.25 -12.69
N ALA A 135 -10.11 -9.66 -13.40
CA ALA A 135 -8.89 -10.16 -12.78
C ALA A 135 -8.13 -9.04 -12.07
N ILE A 136 -8.04 -7.85 -12.68
CA ILE A 136 -7.45 -6.66 -12.04
C ILE A 136 -8.23 -6.30 -10.77
N LYS A 137 -9.57 -6.29 -10.89
CA LYS A 137 -10.44 -6.00 -9.74
C LYS A 137 -10.25 -7.02 -8.62
N ALA A 138 -10.19 -8.31 -8.93
CA ALA A 138 -9.96 -9.37 -7.96
C ALA A 138 -8.59 -9.24 -7.26
N ASP A 139 -7.55 -8.82 -7.97
CA ASP A 139 -6.23 -8.57 -7.39
C ASP A 139 -6.25 -7.37 -6.41
N LEU A 140 -6.98 -6.31 -6.74
CA LEU A 140 -7.21 -5.17 -5.84
C LEU A 140 -8.05 -5.55 -4.61
N ASP A 141 -9.10 -6.35 -4.81
CA ASP A 141 -9.97 -6.82 -3.73
C ASP A 141 -9.16 -7.67 -2.71
N LYS A 142 -8.23 -8.53 -3.18
CA LYS A 142 -7.33 -9.29 -2.31
C LYS A 142 -6.42 -8.39 -1.46
N LEU A 143 -5.82 -7.37 -2.07
CA LEU A 143 -5.02 -6.39 -1.35
C LEU A 143 -5.86 -5.66 -0.29
N SER A 144 -7.06 -5.26 -0.64
CA SER A 144 -7.98 -4.58 0.29
C SER A 144 -8.39 -5.47 1.46
N GLN A 145 -8.70 -6.74 1.20
CA GLN A 145 -9.04 -7.73 2.23
C GLN A 145 -7.88 -8.00 3.17
N PHE A 146 -6.67 -8.18 2.63
CA PHE A 146 -5.45 -8.33 3.42
C PHE A 146 -5.24 -7.15 4.35
N VAL A 147 -5.30 -5.91 3.83
CA VAL A 147 -5.12 -4.69 4.62
C VAL A 147 -6.17 -4.60 5.72
N ALA A 148 -7.45 -4.88 5.41
CA ALA A 148 -8.53 -4.83 6.39
C ALA A 148 -8.35 -5.87 7.52
N ALA A 149 -7.96 -7.11 7.19
CA ALA A 149 -7.73 -8.17 8.15
C ALA A 149 -6.55 -7.84 9.08
N ALA A 150 -5.41 -7.44 8.51
CA ALA A 150 -4.21 -7.10 9.27
C ALA A 150 -4.43 -5.85 10.15
N ASP A 151 -5.11 -4.80 9.63
CA ASP A 151 -5.43 -3.60 10.42
C ASP A 151 -6.41 -3.90 11.57
N GLY A 152 -7.35 -4.83 11.35
CA GLY A 152 -8.24 -5.32 12.40
C GLY A 152 -7.47 -5.96 13.55
N ARG A 153 -6.54 -6.89 13.26
CA ARG A 153 -5.67 -7.51 14.27
C ARG A 153 -4.80 -6.48 14.99
N ARG A 154 -4.16 -5.59 14.24
CA ARG A 154 -3.35 -4.50 14.79
C ARG A 154 -4.12 -3.67 15.82
N LYS A 155 -5.35 -3.25 15.48
CA LYS A 155 -6.21 -2.47 16.39
C LYS A 155 -6.60 -3.24 17.66
N THR A 156 -6.82 -4.54 17.56
CA THR A 156 -7.11 -5.40 18.71
C THR A 156 -5.91 -5.47 19.64
N LEU A 157 -4.73 -5.79 19.11
CA LEU A 157 -3.48 -5.83 19.86
C LEU A 157 -3.11 -4.48 20.50
N GLU A 158 -3.39 -3.37 19.80
CA GLU A 158 -3.16 -2.04 20.36
C GLU A 158 -4.02 -1.77 21.60
N LYS A 159 -5.28 -2.21 21.61
CA LYS A 159 -6.17 -2.11 22.77
C LYS A 159 -5.70 -2.97 23.92
N GLU A 160 -5.33 -4.22 23.63
CA GLU A 160 -4.80 -5.17 24.64
C GLU A 160 -3.49 -4.67 25.25
N GLY A 161 -2.59 -4.12 24.43
CA GLY A 161 -1.33 -3.55 24.88
C GLY A 161 -1.51 -2.33 25.79
N LYS A 162 -2.49 -1.46 25.49
CA LYS A 162 -2.85 -0.34 26.39
C LYS A 162 -3.39 -0.84 27.73
N ALA A 163 -4.26 -1.82 27.72
CA ALA A 163 -4.79 -2.42 28.93
C ALA A 163 -3.68 -3.03 29.81
N PHE A 164 -2.65 -3.63 29.20
CA PHE A 164 -1.47 -4.12 29.94
C PHE A 164 -0.67 -2.99 30.59
N GLU A 165 -0.40 -1.88 29.87
CA GLU A 165 0.36 -0.73 30.40
C GLU A 165 -0.37 0.01 31.54
N GLU A 166 -1.70 0.03 31.52
CA GLU A 166 -2.53 0.65 32.56
C GLU A 166 -2.87 -0.31 33.71
N GLY A 167 -2.50 -1.59 33.60
CA GLY A 167 -2.80 -2.63 34.56
C GLY A 167 -1.81 -2.70 35.72
N PRO A 168 -2.17 -3.37 36.85
CA PRO A 168 -1.33 -3.49 38.05
C PRO A 168 0.00 -4.20 37.79
N MET A 169 0.09 -5.08 36.78
CA MET A 169 1.35 -5.76 36.42
C MET A 169 2.41 -4.83 35.82
N ALA A 170 2.04 -3.68 35.28
CA ALA A 170 3.01 -2.72 34.73
C ALA A 170 3.77 -1.98 35.86
N ALA A 171 3.17 -1.85 37.03
CA ALA A 171 3.79 -1.21 38.19
C ALA A 171 4.94 -2.03 38.79
N ASP A 172 4.94 -3.37 38.60
CA ASP A 172 5.96 -4.26 39.11
C ASP A 172 7.22 -4.38 38.22
N ILE A 173 7.20 -3.80 37.02
CA ILE A 173 8.27 -3.90 36.02
C ILE A 173 9.07 -2.59 35.92
N LEU A 174 8.56 -1.47 36.44
CA LEU A 174 9.19 -0.15 36.47
C LEU A 174 9.83 0.14 37.82
#